data_3a567fc319cc4bf3e8d865fc3d3c1a06
#
_entry.id   3a567fc319cc4bf3e8d865fc3d3c1a06
#
_cell.length_a   1.000
_cell.length_b   1.000
_cell.length_c   1.000
_cell.angle_alpha   90.00
_cell.angle_beta   90.00
_cell.angle_gamma   90.00
#
_symmetry.space_group_name_H-M   'P 1'
#
loop_
_entity.id
_entity.type
_entity.pdbx_description
1 polymer ?
#
loop_
_entity_poly.entity_id
_entity_poly.type
_entity_poly.pdbx_seq_one_letter_code
_entity_poly.pdbx_strand_id
1 'polypeptide(L)'
;MSTLSINAARGASLLLVLLFAGCATQSGGLDGTAEGNTSKYEQQKSGGAAANSDAVHIPPVPHDPKVEKIAQQAMGEYARALQARMAGNNEQALVMFQSLAERYPQLSGPQLNIGLIQMELEDYDKAQAAFEQSLAINDANPYAHNGLGLALREQGEFDNARIHYERALVLDPKYARAHFNLAVLGELYLQDMNLALNHFRAYQNLQKLPDENVANWIVDLERRAPEQPSQPVAENGSTLNPGEMN
;
A
#
# COMPACT_ATOMS: atom_id res chain seq x y z
N MET A 1 36.96 61.53 8.38
CA MET A 1 35.90 62.52 8.65
C MET A 1 34.56 61.80 8.43
N SER A 2 33.79 61.81 9.54
CA SER A 2 32.36 61.69 9.69
C SER A 2 31.78 60.24 9.45
N THR A 3 31.57 59.46 10.43
CA THR A 3 30.66 59.34 11.62
C THR A 3 29.17 59.46 11.34
N LEU A 4 28.49 58.60 11.98
CA LEU A 4 27.10 58.56 12.44
C LEU A 4 26.22 57.57 11.64
N SER A 5 25.40 56.78 12.23
CA SER A 5 24.96 56.47 13.63
C SER A 5 23.70 55.65 13.49
N ILE A 6 23.69 54.59 14.18
CA ILE A 6 22.64 53.89 14.93
C ILE A 6 21.22 54.50 14.80
N ASN A 7 20.24 53.59 14.52
CA ASN A 7 19.03 53.60 15.37
C ASN A 7 18.31 52.21 15.36
N ALA A 8 18.25 51.69 16.54
CA ALA A 8 17.39 50.58 16.92
C ALA A 8 15.95 51.08 17.13
N ALA A 9 14.99 50.36 16.59
CA ALA A 9 13.59 50.52 17.00
C ALA A 9 13.02 49.14 17.39
N ARG A 10 12.86 49.00 18.69
CA ARG A 10 12.04 47.97 19.34
C ARG A 10 10.58 48.24 19.04
N GLY A 11 9.88 47.28 18.47
CA GLY A 11 8.43 47.26 18.33
C GLY A 11 7.87 46.04 19.03
N ALA A 12 7.36 46.22 20.23
CA ALA A 12 6.55 45.27 20.92
C ALA A 12 5.20 45.12 20.21
N SER A 13 4.78 43.94 19.87
CA SER A 13 3.45 43.68 19.33
C SER A 13 2.65 42.75 20.22
N LEU A 14 1.54 43.29 20.61
CA LEU A 14 0.49 42.76 21.47
C LEU A 14 0.03 41.36 21.04
N LEU A 15 -0.07 40.50 22.04
CA LEU A 15 -0.91 39.32 22.04
C LEU A 15 -2.38 39.79 22.08
N LEU A 16 -3.14 39.45 21.03
CA LEU A 16 -4.60 39.56 21.07
C LEU A 16 -5.19 38.15 21.16
N VAL A 17 -5.51 37.76 22.39
CA VAL A 17 -6.29 36.53 22.67
C VAL A 17 -7.76 36.89 22.45
N LEU A 18 -8.37 36.41 21.40
CA LEU A 18 -9.82 36.41 21.21
C LEU A 18 -10.41 35.06 21.62
N LEU A 19 -10.95 35.04 22.83
CA LEU A 19 -11.86 34.00 23.30
C LEU A 19 -13.20 34.18 22.59
N PHE A 20 -13.54 33.29 21.66
CA PHE A 20 -14.91 33.11 21.23
C PHE A 20 -15.50 31.88 21.92
N ALA A 21 -16.28 32.13 22.94
CA ALA A 21 -17.29 31.21 23.44
C ALA A 21 -18.46 31.25 22.45
N GLY A 22 -18.65 30.20 21.70
CA GLY A 22 -19.78 30.01 20.77
C GLY A 22 -20.56 28.77 21.17
N CYS A 23 -21.81 28.97 21.49
CA CYS A 23 -22.80 27.98 21.91
C CYS A 23 -22.91 26.81 20.93
N ALA A 24 -22.91 25.63 21.49
CA ALA A 24 -23.32 24.40 20.81
C ALA A 24 -24.85 24.46 20.58
N THR A 25 -25.25 24.50 19.33
CA THR A 25 -26.59 24.09 18.91
C THR A 25 -26.49 22.71 18.30
N GLN A 26 -26.99 21.75 19.05
CA GLN A 26 -27.16 20.36 18.65
C GLN A 26 -28.28 20.30 17.61
N SER A 27 -27.92 20.10 16.34
CA SER A 27 -28.86 19.67 15.31
C SER A 27 -28.44 18.27 14.86
N GLY A 28 -29.28 17.28 15.20
CA GLY A 28 -29.13 15.92 14.73
C GLY A 28 -29.31 15.87 13.21
N GLY A 29 -28.27 15.50 12.51
CA GLY A 29 -28.27 15.14 11.12
C GLY A 29 -27.57 13.79 10.98
N LEU A 30 -28.33 12.82 10.47
CA LEU A 30 -27.83 11.52 10.04
C LEU A 30 -27.00 11.75 8.77
N ASP A 31 -25.70 11.98 8.94
CA ASP A 31 -24.73 11.86 7.88
C ASP A 31 -23.57 11.00 8.38
N GLY A 32 -23.75 9.69 8.18
CA GLY A 32 -22.69 8.71 8.27
C GLY A 32 -21.76 8.85 7.05
N THR A 33 -20.97 9.91 7.02
CA THR A 33 -20.02 10.13 5.95
C THR A 33 -18.76 9.30 6.17
N ALA A 34 -18.22 8.79 5.07
CA ALA A 34 -17.04 7.92 4.99
C ALA A 34 -15.75 8.47 5.64
N GLU A 35 -15.76 9.75 6.07
CA GLU A 35 -14.61 10.42 6.68
C GLU A 35 -14.17 9.84 8.04
N GLY A 36 -15.09 9.25 8.81
CA GLY A 36 -14.75 8.64 10.12
C GLY A 36 -13.97 7.32 10.00
N ASN A 37 -14.04 6.66 8.85
CA ASN A 37 -13.48 5.33 8.70
C ASN A 37 -12.08 5.34 8.07
N THR A 38 -11.73 6.37 7.28
CA THR A 38 -10.39 6.52 6.69
C THR A 38 -9.30 6.75 7.74
N SER A 39 -9.59 7.51 8.81
CA SER A 39 -8.68 7.77 9.94
C SER A 39 -8.21 6.48 10.64
N LYS A 40 -9.02 5.43 10.63
CA LYS A 40 -8.71 4.12 11.23
C LYS A 40 -7.45 3.49 10.61
N TYR A 41 -7.21 3.69 9.31
CA TYR A 41 -6.11 3.07 8.57
C TYR A 41 -4.98 4.04 8.20
N GLU A 42 -5.18 5.37 8.37
CA GLU A 42 -4.16 6.38 8.07
C GLU A 42 -2.92 6.26 8.97
N GLN A 43 -3.09 5.89 10.23
CA GLN A 43 -1.97 5.67 11.15
C GLN A 43 -1.05 4.51 10.73
N GLN A 44 -1.51 3.60 9.89
CA GLN A 44 -0.69 2.52 9.34
C GLN A 44 -0.01 2.87 8.02
N LYS A 45 -0.43 3.94 7.33
CA LYS A 45 0.31 4.47 6.17
C LYS A 45 1.77 4.81 6.52
N SER A 46 2.02 5.41 7.68
CA SER A 46 3.36 5.82 8.13
C SER A 46 4.15 4.70 8.83
N GLY A 47 3.48 3.72 9.45
CA GLY A 47 4.14 2.61 10.15
C GLY A 47 4.48 1.42 9.26
N GLY A 48 3.75 1.22 8.16
CA GLY A 48 3.92 0.08 7.26
C GLY A 48 5.15 0.14 6.34
N ALA A 49 5.78 1.29 6.21
CA ALA A 49 7.00 1.44 5.39
C ALA A 49 8.27 0.92 6.10
N ALA A 50 8.27 0.82 7.44
CA ALA A 50 9.49 0.57 8.21
C ALA A 50 9.67 -0.88 8.69
N ALA A 51 8.71 -1.77 8.55
CA ALA A 51 8.73 -3.06 9.25
C ALA A 51 9.10 -4.27 8.41
N ASN A 52 9.25 -4.17 7.09
CA ASN A 52 9.76 -5.29 6.27
C ASN A 52 11.11 -4.92 5.66
N SER A 53 12.18 -5.15 6.43
CA SER A 53 13.56 -5.20 5.93
C SER A 53 13.84 -6.47 5.10
N ASP A 54 12.82 -7.19 4.69
CA ASP A 54 13.01 -8.21 3.66
C ASP A 54 13.34 -7.45 2.38
N ALA A 55 14.63 -7.49 2.04
CA ALA A 55 15.12 -6.96 0.76
C ALA A 55 14.14 -7.44 -0.31
N VAL A 56 13.46 -6.50 -0.96
CA VAL A 56 12.44 -6.80 -1.97
C VAL A 56 13.12 -7.68 -3.01
N HIS A 57 12.98 -9.00 -2.85
CA HIS A 57 13.43 -9.95 -3.85
C HIS A 57 12.42 -9.89 -4.98
N ILE A 58 12.69 -9.03 -5.95
CA ILE A 58 11.94 -9.03 -7.20
C ILE A 58 12.30 -10.35 -7.88
N PRO A 59 11.32 -11.26 -8.07
CA PRO A 59 11.63 -12.50 -8.79
C PRO A 59 12.22 -12.11 -10.14
N PRO A 60 13.34 -12.73 -10.53
CA PRO A 60 13.92 -12.44 -11.82
C PRO A 60 12.88 -12.76 -12.91
N VAL A 61 12.77 -11.88 -13.88
CA VAL A 61 12.20 -12.20 -15.20
C VAL A 61 12.78 -13.56 -15.62
N PRO A 62 12.07 -14.40 -16.40
CA PRO A 62 12.58 -15.70 -16.84
C PRO A 62 14.07 -15.59 -17.13
N HIS A 63 14.87 -16.39 -16.43
CA HIS A 63 16.31 -16.25 -16.29
C HIS A 63 16.99 -15.93 -17.66
N ASP A 64 17.27 -14.65 -17.89
CA ASP A 64 18.08 -14.19 -19.01
C ASP A 64 19.48 -13.85 -18.48
N PRO A 65 20.51 -14.65 -18.83
CA PRO A 65 21.89 -14.41 -18.40
C PRO A 65 22.43 -13.01 -18.75
N LYS A 66 21.86 -12.38 -19.79
CA LYS A 66 22.25 -11.02 -20.20
C LYS A 66 21.72 -9.99 -19.20
N VAL A 67 20.45 -10.15 -18.78
CA VAL A 67 19.83 -9.28 -17.79
C VAL A 67 20.53 -9.44 -16.44
N GLU A 68 20.87 -10.66 -16.05
CA GLU A 68 21.62 -10.91 -14.81
C GLU A 68 22.99 -10.19 -14.79
N LYS A 69 23.74 -10.26 -15.88
CA LYS A 69 25.02 -9.54 -16.00
C LYS A 69 24.82 -8.02 -15.89
N ILE A 70 23.79 -7.48 -16.51
CA ILE A 70 23.43 -6.06 -16.42
C ILE A 70 23.05 -5.70 -14.98
N ALA A 71 22.25 -6.54 -14.30
CA ALA A 71 21.87 -6.33 -12.93
C ALA A 71 23.09 -6.31 -11.99
N GLN A 72 24.05 -7.21 -12.19
CA GLN A 72 25.30 -7.21 -11.45
C GLN A 72 26.13 -5.93 -11.67
N GLN A 73 26.16 -5.39 -12.88
CA GLN A 73 26.83 -4.12 -13.17
C GLN A 73 26.15 -2.93 -12.48
N ALA A 74 24.83 -2.93 -12.43
CA ALA A 74 24.03 -1.87 -11.83
C ALA A 74 23.97 -1.92 -10.28
N MET A 75 24.29 -3.09 -9.69
CA MET A 75 24.06 -3.40 -8.26
C MET A 75 24.58 -2.33 -7.31
N GLY A 76 25.81 -1.87 -7.51
CA GLY A 76 26.44 -0.89 -6.61
C GLY A 76 25.76 0.48 -6.62
N GLU A 77 25.27 0.91 -7.78
CA GLU A 77 24.56 2.18 -7.93
C GLU A 77 23.12 2.04 -7.43
N TYR A 78 22.48 0.93 -7.72
CA TYR A 78 21.15 0.60 -7.23
C TYR A 78 21.10 0.55 -5.69
N ALA A 79 22.11 -0.08 -5.06
CA ALA A 79 22.20 -0.12 -3.60
C ALA A 79 22.34 1.29 -2.99
N ARG A 80 23.12 2.18 -3.61
CA ARG A 80 23.25 3.58 -3.17
C ARG A 80 21.93 4.34 -3.31
N ALA A 81 21.21 4.13 -4.40
CA ALA A 81 19.89 4.74 -4.60
C ALA A 81 18.87 4.26 -3.55
N LEU A 82 18.86 2.95 -3.23
CA LEU A 82 18.06 2.41 -2.15
C LEU A 82 18.42 3.03 -0.79
N GLN A 83 19.71 3.15 -0.50
CA GLN A 83 20.19 3.77 0.74
C GLN A 83 19.73 5.23 0.86
N ALA A 84 19.78 6.02 -0.24
CA ALA A 84 19.28 7.39 -0.25
C ALA A 84 17.77 7.41 0.04
N ARG A 85 16.97 6.53 -0.58
CA ARG A 85 15.54 6.42 -0.32
C ARG A 85 15.24 6.03 1.12
N MET A 86 15.93 5.02 1.67
CA MET A 86 15.76 4.59 3.07
C MET A 86 16.14 5.67 4.08
N ALA A 87 17.05 6.58 3.71
CA ALA A 87 17.40 7.75 4.50
C ALA A 87 16.40 8.91 4.38
N GLY A 88 15.31 8.75 3.61
CA GLY A 88 14.32 9.80 3.36
C GLY A 88 14.76 10.86 2.35
N ASN A 89 15.91 10.69 1.69
CA ASN A 89 16.42 11.62 0.68
C ASN A 89 15.76 11.33 -0.68
N ASN A 90 14.44 11.52 -0.76
CA ASN A 90 13.62 11.13 -1.90
C ASN A 90 14.03 11.82 -3.20
N GLU A 91 14.36 13.10 -3.18
CA GLU A 91 14.82 13.83 -4.37
C GLU A 91 16.12 13.23 -4.94
N GLN A 92 17.10 12.95 -4.08
CA GLN A 92 18.34 12.33 -4.49
C GLN A 92 18.14 10.91 -5.01
N ALA A 93 17.34 10.12 -4.32
CA ALA A 93 17.02 8.76 -4.72
C ALA A 93 16.30 8.74 -6.09
N LEU A 94 15.37 9.66 -6.30
CA LEU A 94 14.64 9.79 -7.57
C LEU A 94 15.59 10.03 -8.73
N VAL A 95 16.50 11.01 -8.63
CA VAL A 95 17.51 11.29 -9.66
C VAL A 95 18.39 10.06 -9.93
N MET A 96 18.80 9.34 -8.88
CA MET A 96 19.62 8.13 -9.02
C MET A 96 18.86 7.01 -9.72
N PHE A 97 17.59 6.76 -9.35
CA PHE A 97 16.79 5.72 -10.01
C PHE A 97 16.41 6.09 -11.46
N GLN A 98 16.17 7.36 -11.76
CA GLN A 98 15.97 7.82 -13.15
C GLN A 98 17.21 7.57 -14.00
N SER A 99 18.40 7.92 -13.51
CA SER A 99 19.66 7.62 -14.20
C SER A 99 19.88 6.12 -14.41
N LEU A 100 19.48 5.28 -13.43
CA LEU A 100 19.55 3.82 -13.55
C LEU A 100 18.56 3.30 -14.61
N ALA A 101 17.34 3.81 -14.65
CA ALA A 101 16.32 3.44 -15.63
C ALA A 101 16.75 3.78 -17.07
N GLU A 102 17.37 4.93 -17.25
CA GLU A 102 17.90 5.36 -18.57
C GLU A 102 19.07 4.47 -19.03
N ARG A 103 20.01 4.14 -18.14
CA ARG A 103 21.20 3.35 -18.47
C ARG A 103 20.94 1.85 -18.56
N TYR A 104 19.95 1.36 -17.82
CA TYR A 104 19.62 -0.06 -17.70
C TYR A 104 18.12 -0.29 -17.92
N PRO A 105 17.59 0.02 -19.12
CA PRO A 105 16.14 -0.05 -19.38
C PRO A 105 15.55 -1.48 -19.30
N GLN A 106 16.42 -2.51 -19.18
CA GLN A 106 15.99 -3.91 -19.01
C GLN A 106 15.67 -4.25 -17.54
N LEU A 107 16.00 -3.36 -16.61
CA LEU A 107 15.78 -3.58 -15.19
C LEU A 107 14.49 -2.89 -14.74
N SER A 108 13.51 -3.67 -14.26
CA SER A 108 12.23 -3.13 -13.75
C SER A 108 12.37 -2.46 -12.37
N GLY A 109 13.41 -2.81 -11.60
CA GLY A 109 13.62 -2.31 -10.25
C GLY A 109 13.74 -0.79 -10.12
N PRO A 110 14.46 -0.09 -10.99
CA PRO A 110 14.52 1.38 -10.96
C PRO A 110 13.14 2.02 -11.11
N GLN A 111 12.32 1.58 -12.08
CA GLN A 111 10.96 2.11 -12.27
C GLN A 111 10.04 1.80 -11.09
N LEU A 112 10.13 0.59 -10.50
CA LEU A 112 9.43 0.27 -9.27
C LEU A 112 9.74 1.27 -8.16
N ASN A 113 11.02 1.60 -7.95
CA ASN A 113 11.42 2.53 -6.88
C ASN A 113 11.04 3.98 -7.19
N ILE A 114 11.05 4.40 -8.45
CA ILE A 114 10.49 5.69 -8.86
C ILE A 114 9.01 5.76 -8.47
N GLY A 115 8.22 4.73 -8.80
CA GLY A 115 6.82 4.65 -8.42
C GLY A 115 6.60 4.74 -6.91
N LEU A 116 7.40 4.01 -6.12
CA LEU A 116 7.32 4.06 -4.66
C LEU A 116 7.66 5.45 -4.09
N ILE A 117 8.66 6.15 -4.65
CA ILE A 117 8.98 7.52 -4.24
C ILE A 117 7.85 8.47 -4.62
N GLN A 118 7.26 8.34 -5.80
CA GLN A 118 6.14 9.17 -6.22
C GLN A 118 4.90 8.95 -5.35
N MET A 119 4.66 7.72 -4.87
CA MET A 119 3.63 7.44 -3.86
C MET A 119 3.89 8.18 -2.54
N GLU A 120 5.15 8.20 -2.08
CA GLU A 120 5.55 8.93 -0.86
C GLU A 120 5.40 10.46 -1.02
N LEU A 121 5.52 10.96 -2.25
CA LEU A 121 5.30 12.36 -2.62
C LEU A 121 3.83 12.69 -2.98
N GLU A 122 2.93 11.70 -2.88
CA GLU A 122 1.51 11.81 -3.23
C GLU A 122 1.24 12.19 -4.69
N ASP A 123 2.23 12.00 -5.58
CA ASP A 123 2.08 12.20 -7.03
C ASP A 123 1.62 10.87 -7.67
N TYR A 124 0.34 10.59 -7.53
CA TYR A 124 -0.23 9.28 -7.91
C TYR A 124 -0.20 9.03 -9.40
N ASP A 125 -0.29 10.06 -10.24
CA ASP A 125 -0.21 9.95 -11.70
C ASP A 125 1.20 9.50 -12.12
N LYS A 126 2.24 10.11 -11.55
CA LYS A 126 3.62 9.68 -11.82
C LYS A 126 3.94 8.32 -11.21
N ALA A 127 3.38 8.01 -10.05
CA ALA A 127 3.51 6.69 -9.43
C ALA A 127 2.94 5.61 -10.33
N GLN A 128 1.71 5.79 -10.82
CA GLN A 128 1.06 4.89 -11.77
C GLN A 128 1.92 4.68 -13.01
N ALA A 129 2.33 5.74 -13.69
CA ALA A 129 3.16 5.66 -14.89
C ALA A 129 4.46 4.87 -14.67
N ALA A 130 5.11 5.08 -13.52
CA ALA A 130 6.34 4.37 -13.18
C ALA A 130 6.10 2.88 -12.88
N PHE A 131 5.02 2.52 -12.18
CA PHE A 131 4.66 1.11 -11.95
C PHE A 131 4.27 0.41 -13.25
N GLU A 132 3.54 1.06 -14.15
CA GLU A 132 3.22 0.54 -15.48
C GLU A 132 4.48 0.29 -16.30
N GLN A 133 5.44 1.20 -16.28
CA GLN A 133 6.76 0.99 -16.93
C GLN A 133 7.53 -0.16 -16.29
N SER A 134 7.48 -0.32 -14.97
CA SER A 134 8.08 -1.47 -14.28
C SER A 134 7.45 -2.78 -14.74
N LEU A 135 6.12 -2.83 -14.86
CA LEU A 135 5.37 -4.01 -15.32
C LEU A 135 5.57 -4.29 -16.81
N ALA A 136 5.74 -3.27 -17.64
CA ALA A 136 6.10 -3.47 -19.06
C ALA A 136 7.44 -4.18 -19.24
N ILE A 137 8.37 -4.04 -18.30
CA ILE A 137 9.66 -4.72 -18.27
C ILE A 137 9.53 -6.11 -17.63
N ASN A 138 8.80 -6.22 -16.52
CA ASN A 138 8.57 -7.46 -15.78
C ASN A 138 7.14 -7.50 -15.23
N ASP A 139 6.25 -8.17 -15.94
CA ASP A 139 4.83 -8.35 -15.58
C ASP A 139 4.61 -9.35 -14.42
N ALA A 140 5.63 -10.11 -14.06
CA ALA A 140 5.61 -11.03 -12.93
C ALA A 140 6.11 -10.40 -11.62
N ASN A 141 6.05 -9.08 -11.49
CA ASN A 141 6.48 -8.37 -10.30
C ASN A 141 5.31 -8.09 -9.35
N PRO A 142 5.14 -8.84 -8.24
CA PRO A 142 4.03 -8.64 -7.32
C PRO A 142 4.07 -7.27 -6.61
N TYR A 143 5.27 -6.73 -6.42
CA TYR A 143 5.45 -5.42 -5.77
C TYR A 143 5.00 -4.27 -6.66
N ALA A 144 5.27 -4.37 -7.97
CA ALA A 144 4.80 -3.36 -8.92
C ALA A 144 3.28 -3.42 -9.09
N HIS A 145 2.68 -4.63 -9.13
CA HIS A 145 1.23 -4.77 -9.12
C HIS A 145 0.60 -4.19 -7.85
N ASN A 146 1.13 -4.49 -6.67
CA ASN A 146 0.63 -3.91 -5.43
C ASN A 146 0.79 -2.39 -5.40
N GLY A 147 1.91 -1.85 -5.89
CA GLY A 147 2.14 -0.41 -5.99
C GLY A 147 1.16 0.27 -6.95
N LEU A 148 0.91 -0.33 -8.11
CA LEU A 148 -0.07 0.16 -9.08
C LEU A 148 -1.49 0.12 -8.51
N GLY A 149 -1.88 -0.97 -7.84
CA GLY A 149 -3.15 -1.04 -7.14
C GLY A 149 -3.32 0.05 -6.09
N LEU A 150 -2.23 0.41 -5.38
CA LEU A 150 -2.26 1.50 -4.40
C LEU A 150 -2.45 2.87 -5.09
N ALA A 151 -1.72 3.16 -6.17
CA ALA A 151 -1.86 4.40 -6.92
C ALA A 151 -3.27 4.57 -7.48
N LEU A 152 -3.83 3.52 -8.09
CA LEU A 152 -5.19 3.50 -8.62
C LEU A 152 -6.24 3.70 -7.52
N ARG A 153 -6.05 3.11 -6.34
CA ARG A 153 -6.95 3.33 -5.20
C ARG A 153 -6.97 4.81 -4.78
N GLU A 154 -5.82 5.46 -4.69
CA GLU A 154 -5.72 6.87 -4.32
C GLU A 154 -6.35 7.79 -5.40
N GLN A 155 -6.42 7.33 -6.66
CA GLN A 155 -7.10 8.01 -7.76
C GLN A 155 -8.61 7.71 -7.83
N GLY A 156 -9.13 6.81 -6.98
CA GLY A 156 -10.53 6.40 -6.97
C GLY A 156 -10.88 5.30 -7.97
N GLU A 157 -9.89 4.70 -8.63
CA GLU A 157 -10.07 3.60 -9.59
C GLU A 157 -10.13 2.24 -8.88
N PHE A 158 -11.14 2.03 -8.05
CA PHE A 158 -11.21 0.91 -7.11
C PHE A 158 -11.26 -0.47 -7.77
N ASP A 159 -11.98 -0.62 -8.88
CA ASP A 159 -12.07 -1.90 -9.59
C ASP A 159 -10.71 -2.27 -10.21
N ASN A 160 -10.02 -1.29 -10.79
CA ASN A 160 -8.67 -1.49 -11.34
C ASN A 160 -7.67 -1.79 -10.22
N ALA A 161 -7.75 -1.09 -9.09
CA ALA A 161 -6.92 -1.36 -7.91
C ALA A 161 -7.09 -2.81 -7.42
N ARG A 162 -8.32 -3.32 -7.36
CA ARG A 162 -8.63 -4.69 -6.99
C ARG A 162 -7.92 -5.69 -7.90
N ILE A 163 -8.04 -5.51 -9.22
CA ILE A 163 -7.40 -6.40 -10.21
C ILE A 163 -5.89 -6.50 -9.95
N HIS A 164 -5.23 -5.38 -9.68
CA HIS A 164 -3.80 -5.35 -9.46
C HIS A 164 -3.40 -5.96 -8.11
N TYR A 165 -4.15 -5.75 -7.03
CA TYR A 165 -3.88 -6.45 -5.76
C TYR A 165 -4.08 -7.96 -5.89
N GLU A 166 -5.14 -8.41 -6.55
CA GLU A 166 -5.38 -9.83 -6.81
C GLU A 166 -4.25 -10.42 -7.67
N ARG A 167 -3.77 -9.69 -8.68
CA ARG A 167 -2.64 -10.13 -9.50
C ARG A 167 -1.36 -10.26 -8.67
N ALA A 168 -1.09 -9.34 -7.76
CA ALA A 168 0.05 -9.43 -6.83
C ALA A 168 -0.03 -10.71 -5.97
N LEU A 169 -1.23 -11.07 -5.50
CA LEU A 169 -1.45 -12.27 -4.70
C LEU A 169 -1.42 -13.58 -5.50
N VAL A 170 -1.77 -13.55 -6.80
CA VAL A 170 -1.56 -14.69 -7.69
C VAL A 170 -0.06 -14.97 -7.87
N LEU A 171 0.76 -13.91 -7.96
CA LEU A 171 2.21 -14.02 -8.13
C LEU A 171 2.92 -14.39 -6.82
N ASP A 172 2.48 -13.82 -5.70
CA ASP A 172 2.97 -14.12 -4.37
C ASP A 172 1.82 -14.23 -3.36
N PRO A 173 1.30 -15.45 -3.14
CA PRO A 173 0.21 -15.69 -2.17
C PRO A 173 0.57 -15.37 -0.71
N LYS A 174 1.84 -15.12 -0.40
CA LYS A 174 2.31 -14.74 0.94
C LYS A 174 2.64 -13.27 1.07
N TYR A 175 2.32 -12.48 0.08
CA TYR A 175 2.58 -11.04 0.12
C TYR A 175 1.60 -10.34 1.09
N ALA A 176 1.99 -10.27 2.35
CA ALA A 176 1.14 -9.76 3.45
C ALA A 176 0.59 -8.36 3.16
N ARG A 177 1.39 -7.46 2.58
CA ARG A 177 0.95 -6.09 2.25
C ARG A 177 -0.18 -6.07 1.20
N ALA A 178 -0.13 -6.94 0.20
CA ALA A 178 -1.20 -7.02 -0.80
C ALA A 178 -2.51 -7.53 -0.17
N HIS A 179 -2.44 -8.51 0.74
CA HIS A 179 -3.60 -8.92 1.52
C HIS A 179 -4.18 -7.76 2.33
N PHE A 180 -3.34 -7.01 3.04
CA PHE A 180 -3.76 -5.85 3.81
C PHE A 180 -4.45 -4.80 2.93
N ASN A 181 -3.81 -4.42 1.81
CA ASN A 181 -4.34 -3.41 0.90
C ASN A 181 -5.68 -3.83 0.27
N LEU A 182 -5.82 -5.10 -0.10
CA LEU A 182 -7.06 -5.62 -0.66
C LEU A 182 -8.18 -5.69 0.39
N ALA A 183 -7.84 -5.98 1.65
CA ALA A 183 -8.79 -5.96 2.75
C ALA A 183 -9.31 -4.53 3.00
N VAL A 184 -8.41 -3.54 3.05
CA VAL A 184 -8.77 -2.12 3.18
C VAL A 184 -9.64 -1.66 2.02
N LEU A 185 -9.29 -2.04 0.78
CA LEU A 185 -10.09 -1.74 -0.39
C LEU A 185 -11.51 -2.33 -0.28
N GLY A 186 -11.61 -3.60 0.15
CA GLY A 186 -12.88 -4.29 0.35
C GLY A 186 -13.77 -3.59 1.37
N GLU A 187 -13.23 -3.24 2.54
CA GLU A 187 -14.02 -2.61 3.61
C GLU A 187 -14.44 -1.18 3.27
N LEU A 188 -13.50 -0.34 2.82
CA LEU A 188 -13.74 1.10 2.75
C LEU A 188 -14.37 1.54 1.44
N TYR A 189 -14.02 0.89 0.34
CA TYR A 189 -14.37 1.41 -0.99
C TYR A 189 -15.34 0.52 -1.75
N LEU A 190 -15.22 -0.81 -1.61
CA LEU A 190 -16.10 -1.76 -2.30
C LEU A 190 -17.29 -2.20 -1.44
N GLN A 191 -17.28 -1.91 -0.14
CA GLN A 191 -18.28 -2.38 0.84
C GLN A 191 -18.44 -3.91 0.85
N ASP A 192 -17.39 -4.62 0.48
CA ASP A 192 -17.30 -6.09 0.48
C ASP A 192 -16.65 -6.57 1.77
N MET A 193 -17.46 -6.71 2.82
CA MET A 193 -17.00 -7.13 4.14
C MET A 193 -16.41 -8.54 4.14
N ASN A 194 -16.89 -9.42 3.26
CA ASN A 194 -16.36 -10.78 3.16
C ASN A 194 -14.96 -10.79 2.54
N LEU A 195 -14.76 -10.00 1.49
CA LEU A 195 -13.43 -9.78 0.90
C LEU A 195 -12.47 -9.24 1.96
N ALA A 196 -12.88 -8.19 2.68
CA ALA A 196 -12.08 -7.57 3.73
C ALA A 196 -11.69 -8.58 4.81
N LEU A 197 -12.67 -9.31 5.35
CA LEU A 197 -12.47 -10.30 6.40
C LEU A 197 -11.50 -11.41 5.99
N ASN A 198 -11.68 -11.96 4.78
CA ASN A 198 -10.80 -13.00 4.26
C ASN A 198 -9.36 -12.55 4.16
N HIS A 199 -9.14 -11.34 3.65
CA HIS A 199 -7.80 -10.81 3.43
C HIS A 199 -7.14 -10.27 4.70
N PHE A 200 -7.88 -9.69 5.66
CA PHE A 200 -7.32 -9.37 6.97
C PHE A 200 -6.90 -10.62 7.75
N ARG A 201 -7.69 -11.70 7.68
CA ARG A 201 -7.29 -12.99 8.28
C ARG A 201 -6.04 -13.56 7.62
N ALA A 202 -5.94 -13.51 6.29
CA ALA A 202 -4.75 -13.95 5.56
C ALA A 202 -3.51 -13.11 5.95
N TYR A 203 -3.65 -11.78 6.01
CA TYR A 203 -2.61 -10.89 6.51
C TYR A 203 -2.15 -11.29 7.92
N GLN A 204 -3.09 -11.45 8.85
CA GLN A 204 -2.80 -11.80 10.25
C GLN A 204 -2.04 -13.12 10.37
N ASN A 205 -2.41 -14.13 9.58
CA ASN A 205 -1.75 -15.44 9.55
C ASN A 205 -0.30 -15.39 9.03
N LEU A 206 0.05 -14.36 8.27
CA LEU A 206 1.40 -14.15 7.74
C LEU A 206 2.30 -13.37 8.71
N GLN A 207 1.74 -12.77 9.77
CA GLN A 207 2.52 -12.03 10.74
C GLN A 207 3.22 -12.96 11.74
N LYS A 208 4.47 -12.65 12.10
CA LYS A 208 5.20 -13.37 13.18
C LYS A 208 4.60 -13.13 14.56
N LEU A 209 4.07 -11.94 14.77
CA LEU A 209 3.34 -11.54 15.97
C LEU A 209 1.98 -10.98 15.54
N PRO A 210 0.92 -11.25 16.31
CA PRO A 210 -0.39 -10.71 16.00
C PRO A 210 -0.38 -9.17 15.91
N ASP A 211 -0.99 -8.63 14.87
CA ASP A 211 -1.32 -7.21 14.79
C ASP A 211 -2.64 -6.98 15.54
N GLU A 212 -2.57 -6.38 16.72
CA GLU A 212 -3.72 -6.17 17.58
C GLU A 212 -4.79 -5.28 16.94
N ASN A 213 -4.41 -4.31 16.12
CA ASN A 213 -5.37 -3.46 15.42
C ASN A 213 -6.15 -4.28 14.40
N VAL A 214 -5.45 -5.07 13.59
CA VAL A 214 -6.09 -5.93 12.59
C VAL A 214 -6.95 -7.01 13.27
N ALA A 215 -6.52 -7.56 14.40
CA ALA A 215 -7.35 -8.50 15.17
C ALA A 215 -8.68 -7.86 15.61
N ASN A 216 -8.64 -6.61 16.10
CA ASN A 216 -9.85 -5.89 16.48
C ASN A 216 -10.75 -5.57 15.27
N TRP A 217 -10.17 -5.25 14.10
CA TRP A 217 -10.94 -5.02 12.88
C TRP A 217 -11.61 -6.30 12.37
N ILE A 218 -10.94 -7.43 12.48
CA ILE A 218 -11.52 -8.74 12.16
C ILE A 218 -12.76 -8.99 13.02
N VAL A 219 -12.67 -8.81 14.35
CA VAL A 219 -13.81 -8.98 15.27
C VAL A 219 -14.97 -8.04 14.92
N ASP A 220 -14.67 -6.78 14.58
CA ASP A 220 -15.69 -5.81 14.18
C ASP A 220 -16.35 -6.20 12.86
N LEU A 221 -15.57 -6.63 11.87
CA LEU A 221 -16.08 -7.10 10.58
C LEU A 221 -16.93 -8.37 10.73
N GLU A 222 -16.53 -9.33 11.56
CA GLU A 222 -17.32 -10.55 11.84
C GLU A 222 -18.71 -10.23 12.39
N ARG A 223 -18.80 -9.19 13.23
CA ARG A 223 -20.08 -8.74 13.77
C ARG A 223 -20.97 -8.03 12.73
N ARG A 224 -20.36 -7.33 11.76
CA ARG A 224 -21.05 -6.54 10.73
C ARG A 224 -21.30 -7.29 9.43
N ALA A 225 -20.47 -8.29 9.13
CA ALA A 225 -20.61 -9.07 7.91
C ALA A 225 -21.93 -9.84 7.92
N PRO A 226 -22.66 -9.88 6.80
CA PRO A 226 -23.85 -10.71 6.69
C PRO A 226 -23.43 -12.19 6.86
N GLU A 227 -24.24 -12.96 7.62
CA GLU A 227 -24.03 -14.41 7.74
C GLU A 227 -23.89 -15.02 6.35
N GLN A 228 -22.76 -15.65 6.08
CA GLN A 228 -22.64 -16.43 4.85
C GLN A 228 -23.65 -17.58 4.94
N PRO A 229 -24.53 -17.77 3.94
CA PRO A 229 -25.38 -18.95 3.92
C PRO A 229 -24.45 -20.15 4.02
N SER A 230 -24.64 -20.95 5.09
CA SER A 230 -23.89 -22.17 5.31
C SER A 230 -23.95 -22.99 4.02
N GLN A 231 -22.78 -23.23 3.40
CA GLN A 231 -22.74 -24.13 2.25
C GLN A 231 -23.38 -25.45 2.70
N PRO A 232 -24.37 -26.00 1.96
CA PRO A 232 -24.95 -27.26 2.33
C PRO A 232 -23.81 -28.27 2.39
N VAL A 233 -23.62 -28.85 3.55
CA VAL A 233 -22.70 -29.98 3.74
C VAL A 233 -23.15 -31.03 2.75
N ALA A 234 -22.32 -31.34 1.74
CA ALA A 234 -22.60 -32.42 0.83
C ALA A 234 -22.67 -33.68 1.69
N GLU A 235 -23.90 -34.12 1.99
CA GLU A 235 -24.13 -35.41 2.59
C GLU A 235 -23.60 -36.45 1.59
N ASN A 236 -22.41 -36.97 1.90
CA ASN A 236 -21.90 -38.18 1.27
C ASN A 236 -22.79 -39.36 1.69
N GLY A 237 -23.98 -39.38 1.12
CA GLY A 237 -24.88 -40.51 1.17
C GLY A 237 -24.38 -41.63 0.26
N SER A 238 -23.27 -42.24 0.64
CA SER A 238 -22.90 -43.54 0.10
C SER A 238 -23.71 -44.63 0.86
N THR A 239 -24.96 -44.78 0.52
CA THR A 239 -25.66 -46.05 0.78
C THR A 239 -25.30 -47.03 -0.34
N LEU A 240 -24.19 -47.72 -0.16
CA LEU A 240 -23.97 -48.97 -0.85
C LEU A 240 -25.03 -49.95 -0.36
N ASN A 241 -25.99 -50.27 -1.21
CA ASN A 241 -26.98 -51.30 -1.00
C ASN A 241 -26.32 -52.67 -1.35
N PRO A 242 -26.06 -53.58 -0.39
CA PRO A 242 -25.52 -54.87 -0.68
C PRO A 242 -26.71 -55.85 -0.88
N GLY A 243 -27.13 -56.03 -2.09
CA GLY A 243 -28.14 -57.03 -2.34
C GLY A 243 -28.66 -57.03 -3.76
N GLU A 244 -27.92 -57.70 -4.65
CA GLU A 244 -28.49 -58.43 -5.78
C GLU A 244 -27.35 -59.18 -6.47
N MET A 245 -27.01 -60.33 -5.83
CA MET A 245 -26.46 -61.48 -6.56
C MET A 245 -27.60 -62.49 -6.71
N ASN A 246 -28.09 -62.68 -7.92
CA ASN A 246 -28.59 -63.87 -8.49
C ASN A 246 -28.42 -63.87 -9.99
#